data_bfa1d0e4bbbc8ff433c6427c03062958
#
_entry.id   bfa1d0e4bbbc8ff433c6427c03062958
#
_cell.length_a   1.000
_cell.length_b   1.000
_cell.length_c   1.000
_cell.angle_alpha   90.00
_cell.angle_beta   90.00
_cell.angle_gamma   90.00
#
_symmetry.space_group_name_H-M   'P 1'
#
loop_
_entity.id
_entity.type
_entity.pdbx_description
1 polymer ?
#
loop_
_entity_poly.entity_id
_entity_poly.type
_entity_poly.pdbx_seq_one_letter_code
_entity_poly.pdbx_strand_id
1 'polypeptide(L)'
;MSNTNRNEPLGIRNAPARTSVSSLPSPFPPGSRSPSAKPPFSRRRSGQSVEEKKKTADGKMILEPQPDDSMNDPLNWPSWRRDIALLSLGFYCMVGGGMTPVLAAGFSKVAATYNVSIPKVALTTGLYMMGLGLGSVFASPTAILYGKRPVYLVGIVLFIISAVWCALSPNYASLVVARIFMGLAVSPVECLPSATIAEIFYLHERAYRLGIYTLLLLSGKNLIPLVSAAIIQGLGWRWVFW
;
A
#
# COMPACT_ATOMS: atom_id res chain seq x y z
N MET A 1 -17.88 65.08 8.53
CA MET A 1 -16.73 65.49 7.74
C MET A 1 -15.98 64.22 7.38
N SER A 2 -16.06 63.94 6.13
CA SER A 2 -15.13 63.45 5.12
C SER A 2 -14.85 61.95 5.23
N ASN A 3 -15.56 61.06 4.58
CA ASN A 3 -15.58 60.64 3.17
C ASN A 3 -14.21 60.37 2.59
N THR A 4 -13.87 59.10 2.37
CA THR A 4 -13.29 58.67 1.10
C THR A 4 -13.33 57.14 0.95
N ASN A 5 -14.10 56.72 -0.01
CA ASN A 5 -14.04 55.44 -0.74
C ASN A 5 -12.62 55.25 -1.34
N ARG A 6 -12.12 54.02 -1.32
CA ARG A 6 -11.31 53.53 -2.44
C ARG A 6 -11.40 52.03 -2.55
N ASN A 7 -12.30 51.57 -3.41
CA ASN A 7 -12.22 50.28 -4.08
C ASN A 7 -11.06 50.36 -5.10
N GLU A 8 -9.99 49.64 -4.87
CA GLU A 8 -9.03 49.32 -5.93
C GLU A 8 -9.02 47.83 -6.20
N PRO A 9 -9.18 47.39 -7.44
CA PRO A 9 -9.05 45.97 -7.81
C PRO A 9 -7.57 45.62 -7.85
N LEU A 10 -7.24 44.48 -7.20
CA LEU A 10 -5.91 43.86 -7.21
C LEU A 10 -5.50 43.54 -8.66
N GLY A 11 -4.51 44.31 -9.15
CA GLY A 11 -3.93 44.13 -10.46
C GLY A 11 -3.28 42.77 -10.63
N ILE A 12 -3.68 42.09 -11.68
CA ILE A 12 -3.05 40.86 -12.19
C ILE A 12 -1.65 41.25 -12.66
N ARG A 13 -0.61 40.86 -11.93
CA ARG A 13 0.77 40.94 -12.39
C ARG A 13 0.99 39.94 -13.52
N ASN A 14 1.22 40.50 -14.71
CA ASN A 14 1.68 39.77 -15.88
C ASN A 14 2.97 39.00 -15.58
N ALA A 15 2.98 37.70 -15.81
CA ALA A 15 4.17 36.87 -15.77
C ALA A 15 5.16 37.34 -16.89
N PRO A 16 6.48 37.36 -16.63
CA PRO A 16 7.44 37.71 -17.66
C PRO A 16 7.47 36.63 -18.77
N ALA A 17 7.59 37.13 -20.01
CA ALA A 17 7.69 36.33 -21.22
C ALA A 17 8.82 35.28 -21.12
N ARG A 18 8.52 34.06 -21.54
CA ARG A 18 9.51 33.00 -21.75
C ARG A 18 10.57 33.48 -22.74
N THR A 19 11.79 33.69 -22.25
CA THR A 19 12.97 33.84 -23.11
C THR A 19 13.22 32.54 -23.87
N SER A 20 13.24 32.62 -25.17
CA SER A 20 13.66 31.58 -26.10
C SER A 20 15.07 31.11 -25.75
N VAL A 21 15.19 29.83 -25.37
CA VAL A 21 16.49 29.17 -25.22
C VAL A 21 17.10 29.03 -26.61
N SER A 22 18.16 29.77 -26.87
CA SER A 22 19.00 29.69 -28.05
C SER A 22 19.63 28.29 -28.12
N SER A 23 19.50 27.66 -29.29
CA SER A 23 20.09 26.39 -29.67
C SER A 23 21.62 26.36 -29.43
N LEU A 24 22.04 25.41 -28.58
CA LEU A 24 23.45 25.00 -28.46
C LEU A 24 23.91 24.33 -29.75
N PRO A 25 25.09 24.63 -30.31
CA PRO A 25 25.60 23.94 -31.49
C PRO A 25 26.02 22.50 -31.17
N SER A 26 25.67 21.59 -32.05
CA SER A 26 26.02 20.16 -31.96
C SER A 26 27.53 19.95 -32.19
N PRO A 27 28.21 19.08 -31.43
CA PRO A 27 29.66 18.85 -31.54
C PRO A 27 30.09 17.85 -32.59
N PHE A 28 29.31 17.59 -33.68
CA PHE A 28 29.69 16.66 -34.73
C PHE A 28 29.93 17.36 -36.05
N PRO A 29 31.09 17.10 -36.72
CA PRO A 29 31.41 17.71 -38.03
C PRO A 29 30.53 17.10 -39.14
N PRO A 30 30.20 17.89 -40.17
CA PRO A 30 29.48 17.41 -41.36
C PRO A 30 30.45 16.78 -42.35
N GLY A 31 30.24 15.52 -42.66
CA GLY A 31 30.89 14.96 -43.84
C GLY A 31 31.26 13.51 -43.74
N SER A 32 30.39 12.62 -44.20
CA SER A 32 30.71 11.55 -45.14
C SER A 32 29.41 10.87 -45.59
N ARG A 33 28.98 11.16 -46.80
CA ARG A 33 27.95 10.39 -47.49
C ARG A 33 28.56 9.03 -47.85
N SER A 34 28.07 7.96 -47.22
CA SER A 34 28.26 6.60 -47.72
C SER A 34 26.98 6.08 -48.38
N PRO A 35 27.05 5.21 -49.38
CA PRO A 35 25.95 4.97 -50.31
C PRO A 35 24.86 4.10 -49.70
N SER A 36 23.63 4.48 -49.99
CA SER A 36 22.36 3.76 -49.95
C SER A 36 22.49 2.22 -49.86
N ALA A 37 22.34 1.71 -48.65
CA ALA A 37 21.87 0.35 -48.42
C ALA A 37 20.41 0.45 -47.96
N LYS A 38 19.47 0.05 -48.83
CA LYS A 38 18.05 -0.11 -48.47
C LYS A 38 17.94 -1.11 -47.35
N PRO A 39 17.31 -0.78 -46.21
CA PRO A 39 16.98 -1.81 -45.21
C PRO A 39 15.84 -2.68 -45.76
N PRO A 40 15.97 -4.00 -45.74
CA PRO A 40 14.86 -4.89 -45.99
C PRO A 40 14.03 -5.03 -44.70
N PHE A 41 13.41 -3.95 -44.25
CA PHE A 41 12.37 -4.06 -43.26
C PHE A 41 11.04 -3.80 -43.96
N SER A 42 10.52 -4.84 -44.61
CA SER A 42 9.12 -4.89 -44.96
C SER A 42 8.35 -4.78 -43.64
N ARG A 43 7.85 -3.58 -43.37
CA ARG A 43 6.85 -3.31 -42.36
C ARG A 43 5.65 -4.18 -42.71
N ARG A 44 5.65 -5.43 -42.20
CA ARG A 44 4.46 -6.25 -42.09
C ARG A 44 3.47 -5.39 -41.29
N ARG A 45 2.60 -4.73 -42.02
CA ARG A 45 1.30 -4.30 -41.45
C ARG A 45 0.59 -5.61 -41.10
N SER A 46 0.93 -6.14 -39.92
CA SER A 46 -0.01 -6.98 -39.21
C SER A 46 -1.23 -6.09 -39.05
N GLY A 47 -2.34 -6.45 -39.68
CA GLY A 47 -3.62 -5.85 -39.41
C GLY A 47 -3.85 -6.00 -37.91
N GLN A 48 -3.50 -4.97 -37.15
CA GLN A 48 -4.07 -4.76 -35.86
C GLN A 48 -5.56 -4.57 -36.17
N SER A 49 -6.33 -5.65 -36.06
CA SER A 49 -7.73 -5.52 -35.72
C SER A 49 -7.77 -4.49 -34.60
N VAL A 50 -8.39 -3.36 -34.84
CA VAL A 50 -8.67 -2.38 -33.79
C VAL A 50 -9.50 -3.15 -32.79
N GLU A 51 -8.87 -3.73 -31.77
CA GLU A 51 -9.59 -4.36 -30.66
C GLU A 51 -10.47 -3.27 -30.11
N GLU A 52 -11.77 -3.41 -30.33
CA GLU A 52 -12.76 -2.48 -29.86
C GLU A 52 -12.70 -2.50 -28.34
N LYS A 53 -12.11 -1.44 -27.76
CA LYS A 53 -11.91 -1.36 -26.31
C LYS A 53 -13.26 -1.46 -25.63
N LYS A 54 -13.38 -2.42 -24.72
CA LYS A 54 -14.59 -2.62 -23.92
C LYS A 54 -14.91 -1.34 -23.15
N LYS A 55 -16.17 -0.92 -23.21
CA LYS A 55 -16.69 0.28 -22.55
C LYS A 55 -17.64 -0.10 -21.43
N THR A 56 -17.87 0.83 -20.51
CA THR A 56 -18.91 0.71 -19.47
C THR A 56 -20.28 0.44 -20.13
N ALA A 57 -21.21 -0.18 -19.40
CA ALA A 57 -22.58 -0.43 -19.89
C ALA A 57 -23.25 0.82 -20.46
N ASP A 58 -22.94 2.01 -19.95
CA ASP A 58 -23.41 3.30 -20.43
C ASP A 58 -22.67 3.83 -21.69
N GLY A 59 -21.66 3.11 -22.18
CA GLY A 59 -20.86 3.48 -23.35
C GLY A 59 -19.99 4.73 -23.21
N LYS A 60 -20.02 5.42 -22.05
CA LYS A 60 -19.37 6.72 -21.84
C LYS A 60 -17.89 6.63 -21.47
N MET A 61 -17.48 5.57 -20.80
CA MET A 61 -16.11 5.41 -20.32
C MET A 61 -15.47 4.14 -20.88
N ILE A 62 -14.19 4.24 -21.25
CA ILE A 62 -13.38 3.07 -21.61
C ILE A 62 -12.98 2.38 -20.31
N LEU A 63 -13.16 1.06 -20.23
CA LEU A 63 -12.75 0.27 -19.09
C LEU A 63 -11.23 0.18 -19.07
N GLU A 64 -10.61 0.64 -17.99
CA GLU A 64 -9.16 0.49 -17.75
C GLU A 64 -8.94 -0.09 -16.35
N PRO A 65 -8.16 -1.19 -16.23
CA PRO A 65 -7.59 -2.04 -17.29
C PRO A 65 -8.67 -2.78 -18.09
N GLN A 66 -8.35 -3.19 -19.33
CA GLN A 66 -9.29 -3.97 -20.15
C GLN A 66 -9.48 -5.36 -19.53
N PRO A 67 -10.73 -5.79 -19.28
CA PRO A 67 -10.99 -7.13 -18.74
C PRO A 67 -10.68 -8.19 -19.79
N ASP A 68 -9.99 -9.27 -19.39
CA ASP A 68 -9.79 -10.45 -20.19
C ASP A 68 -11.11 -11.22 -20.34
N ASP A 69 -11.25 -12.05 -21.40
CA ASP A 69 -12.46 -12.86 -21.61
C ASP A 69 -12.55 -14.07 -20.65
N SER A 70 -11.58 -14.24 -19.78
CA SER A 70 -11.53 -15.30 -18.79
C SER A 70 -12.53 -15.06 -17.65
N MET A 71 -13.31 -16.10 -17.27
CA MET A 71 -14.16 -16.05 -16.07
C MET A 71 -13.36 -15.97 -14.75
N ASN A 72 -12.05 -16.24 -14.79
CA ASN A 72 -11.17 -16.12 -13.64
C ASN A 72 -10.63 -14.69 -13.43
N ASP A 73 -10.85 -13.79 -14.40
CA ASP A 73 -10.46 -12.39 -14.24
C ASP A 73 -11.29 -11.73 -13.14
N PRO A 74 -10.65 -11.18 -12.10
CA PRO A 74 -11.36 -10.48 -11.02
C PRO A 74 -12.22 -9.30 -11.50
N LEU A 75 -11.86 -8.68 -12.62
CA LEU A 75 -12.60 -7.57 -13.22
C LEU A 75 -13.98 -8.00 -13.74
N ASN A 76 -14.16 -9.27 -14.12
CA ASN A 76 -15.42 -9.84 -14.58
C ASN A 76 -16.33 -10.30 -13.44
N TRP A 77 -15.87 -10.27 -12.18
CA TRP A 77 -16.68 -10.68 -11.04
C TRP A 77 -17.83 -9.69 -10.79
N PRO A 78 -18.98 -10.18 -10.29
CA PRO A 78 -20.07 -9.30 -9.88
C PRO A 78 -19.61 -8.37 -8.77
N SER A 79 -20.17 -7.16 -8.71
CA SER A 79 -19.73 -6.09 -7.81
C SER A 79 -19.69 -6.52 -6.34
N TRP A 80 -20.71 -7.27 -5.88
CA TRP A 80 -20.78 -7.76 -4.51
C TRP A 80 -19.60 -8.66 -4.12
N ARG A 81 -19.12 -9.50 -5.05
CA ARG A 81 -17.96 -10.39 -4.81
C ARG A 81 -16.67 -9.59 -4.69
N ARG A 82 -16.52 -8.55 -5.51
CA ARG A 82 -15.38 -7.61 -5.44
C ARG A 82 -15.41 -6.82 -4.12
N ASP A 83 -16.59 -6.39 -3.67
CA ASP A 83 -16.76 -5.66 -2.41
C ASP A 83 -16.48 -6.52 -1.17
N ILE A 84 -16.91 -7.79 -1.17
CA ILE A 84 -16.55 -8.74 -0.11
C ILE A 84 -15.04 -8.98 -0.09
N ALA A 85 -14.40 -9.12 -1.23
CA ALA A 85 -12.94 -9.25 -1.29
C ALA A 85 -12.24 -8.02 -0.72
N LEU A 86 -12.73 -6.80 -1.02
CA LEU A 86 -12.23 -5.56 -0.44
C LEU A 86 -12.42 -5.50 1.08
N LEU A 87 -13.59 -5.88 1.58
CA LEU A 87 -13.88 -5.89 3.01
C LEU A 87 -13.01 -6.92 3.76
N SER A 88 -12.85 -8.12 3.20
CA SER A 88 -11.99 -9.16 3.78
C SER A 88 -10.53 -8.70 3.85
N LEU A 89 -10.04 -8.10 2.76
CA LEU A 89 -8.70 -7.51 2.70
C LEU A 89 -8.55 -6.36 3.69
N GLY A 90 -9.55 -5.47 3.74
CA GLY A 90 -9.56 -4.33 4.66
C GLY A 90 -9.60 -4.76 6.13
N PHE A 91 -10.38 -5.80 6.47
CA PHE A 91 -10.41 -6.38 7.82
C PHE A 91 -9.05 -6.98 8.20
N TYR A 92 -8.43 -7.73 7.30
CA TYR A 92 -7.08 -8.25 7.49
C TYR A 92 -6.06 -7.12 7.73
N CYS A 93 -6.14 -6.05 6.96
CA CYS A 93 -5.29 -4.87 7.14
C CYS A 93 -5.59 -4.11 8.44
N MET A 94 -6.85 -4.06 8.86
CA MET A 94 -7.25 -3.47 10.12
C MET A 94 -6.61 -4.20 11.31
N VAL A 95 -6.67 -5.53 11.33
CA VAL A 95 -6.05 -6.34 12.39
C VAL A 95 -4.53 -6.25 12.34
N GLY A 96 -3.92 -6.47 11.18
CA GLY A 96 -2.46 -6.44 11.01
C GLY A 96 -1.86 -5.07 11.31
N GLY A 97 -2.49 -3.99 10.82
CA GLY A 97 -2.07 -2.61 11.12
C GLY A 97 -2.20 -2.24 12.59
N GLY A 98 -3.25 -2.72 13.25
CA GLY A 98 -3.47 -2.48 14.68
C GLY A 98 -2.51 -3.19 15.62
N MET A 99 -1.85 -4.26 15.15
CA MET A 99 -0.81 -4.93 15.94
C MET A 99 0.45 -4.10 16.16
N THR A 100 0.64 -3.06 15.36
CA THR A 100 1.75 -2.12 15.55
C THR A 100 1.69 -1.44 16.94
N PRO A 101 0.63 -0.71 17.28
CA PRO A 101 0.53 -0.02 18.57
C PRO A 101 -0.08 -0.87 19.68
N VAL A 102 -0.33 -2.16 19.48
CA VAL A 102 -1.08 -3.03 20.38
C VAL A 102 -0.54 -3.04 21.83
N LEU A 103 0.77 -2.93 22.03
CA LEU A 103 1.39 -2.88 23.35
C LEU A 103 1.48 -1.45 23.93
N ALA A 104 1.17 -0.41 23.15
CA ALA A 104 1.39 0.97 23.59
C ALA A 104 0.69 1.30 24.91
N ALA A 105 -0.53 0.81 25.09
CA ALA A 105 -1.31 0.99 26.32
C ALA A 105 -0.78 0.18 27.51
N GLY A 106 0.09 -0.80 27.29
CA GLY A 106 0.59 -1.72 28.32
C GLY A 106 2.07 -1.66 28.61
N PHE A 107 2.80 -0.68 28.10
CA PHE A 107 4.26 -0.60 28.26
C PHE A 107 4.71 -0.70 29.73
N SER A 108 4.00 -0.06 30.64
CA SER A 108 4.30 -0.10 32.08
C SER A 108 4.12 -1.51 32.67
N LYS A 109 3.05 -2.22 32.29
CA LYS A 109 2.79 -3.59 32.78
C LYS A 109 3.79 -4.59 32.21
N VAL A 110 4.16 -4.47 30.94
CA VAL A 110 5.20 -5.30 30.30
C VAL A 110 6.56 -5.02 30.93
N ALA A 111 6.89 -3.75 31.17
CA ALA A 111 8.13 -3.34 31.83
C ALA A 111 8.25 -3.93 33.24
N ALA A 112 7.16 -3.89 34.02
CA ALA A 112 7.10 -4.50 35.35
C ALA A 112 7.22 -6.03 35.31
N THR A 113 6.62 -6.70 34.32
CA THR A 113 6.67 -8.16 34.18
C THR A 113 8.08 -8.68 33.92
N TYR A 114 8.86 -7.97 33.10
CA TYR A 114 10.22 -8.39 32.72
C TYR A 114 11.33 -7.65 33.47
N ASN A 115 11.00 -6.76 34.41
CA ASN A 115 11.95 -5.90 35.14
C ASN A 115 12.88 -5.11 34.19
N VAL A 116 12.31 -4.52 33.13
CA VAL A 116 13.03 -3.71 32.14
C VAL A 116 12.50 -2.29 32.13
N SER A 117 13.32 -1.33 31.66
CA SER A 117 12.89 0.06 31.53
C SER A 117 11.84 0.22 30.42
N ILE A 118 10.90 1.17 30.57
CA ILE A 118 9.87 1.49 29.58
C ILE A 118 10.44 1.77 28.19
N PRO A 119 11.54 2.52 28.02
CA PRO A 119 12.18 2.70 26.70
C PRO A 119 12.58 1.40 26.03
N LYS A 120 13.03 0.39 26.77
CA LYS A 120 13.34 -0.94 26.21
C LYS A 120 12.07 -1.62 25.68
N VAL A 121 10.95 -1.49 26.38
CA VAL A 121 9.67 -2.03 25.88
C VAL A 121 9.21 -1.28 24.64
N ALA A 122 9.34 0.04 24.59
CA ALA A 122 9.04 0.82 23.39
C ALA A 122 9.92 0.42 22.19
N LEU A 123 11.17 0.03 22.43
CA LEU A 123 12.08 -0.49 21.38
C LEU A 123 11.50 -1.74 20.70
N THR A 124 10.72 -2.58 21.40
CA THR A 124 10.08 -3.76 20.76
C THR A 124 9.12 -3.35 19.65
N THR A 125 8.45 -2.21 19.77
CA THR A 125 7.59 -1.66 18.73
C THR A 125 8.41 -1.12 17.56
N GLY A 126 9.54 -0.46 17.82
CA GLY A 126 10.48 -0.04 16.78
C GLY A 126 11.06 -1.22 16.00
N LEU A 127 11.45 -2.29 16.69
CA LEU A 127 11.96 -3.52 16.07
C LEU A 127 10.89 -4.27 15.26
N TYR A 128 9.62 -4.24 15.72
CA TYR A 128 8.49 -4.72 14.93
C TYR A 128 8.36 -3.93 13.60
N MET A 129 8.43 -2.60 13.66
CA MET A 129 8.39 -1.75 12.46
C MET A 129 9.57 -2.00 11.53
N MET A 130 10.77 -2.23 12.08
CA MET A 130 11.95 -2.62 11.31
C MET A 130 11.72 -3.96 10.61
N GLY A 131 11.19 -4.96 11.32
CA GLY A 131 10.81 -6.25 10.75
C GLY A 131 9.80 -6.10 9.61
N LEU A 132 8.79 -5.25 9.79
CA LEU A 132 7.78 -4.95 8.77
C LEU A 132 8.41 -4.32 7.52
N GLY A 133 9.31 -3.35 7.69
CA GLY A 133 10.03 -2.72 6.57
C GLY A 133 10.90 -3.71 5.79
N LEU A 134 11.68 -4.53 6.49
CA LEU A 134 12.50 -5.58 5.87
C LEU A 134 11.62 -6.63 5.16
N GLY A 135 10.52 -7.05 5.81
CA GLY A 135 9.58 -8.01 5.23
C GLY A 135 8.95 -7.51 3.92
N SER A 136 8.66 -6.21 3.80
CA SER A 136 8.07 -5.64 2.59
C SER A 136 9.00 -5.73 1.38
N VAL A 137 10.32 -5.66 1.61
CA VAL A 137 11.35 -5.81 0.54
C VAL A 137 11.30 -7.23 -0.05
N PHE A 138 11.02 -8.25 0.76
CA PHE A 138 10.89 -9.63 0.29
C PHE A 138 9.48 -9.95 -0.21
N ALA A 139 8.44 -9.42 0.45
CA ALA A 139 7.06 -9.70 0.11
C ALA A 139 6.65 -9.17 -1.27
N SER A 140 7.12 -7.98 -1.66
CA SER A 140 6.77 -7.37 -2.94
C SER A 140 7.26 -8.16 -4.15
N PRO A 141 8.56 -8.54 -4.28
CA PRO A 141 9.04 -9.37 -5.38
C PRO A 141 8.40 -10.77 -5.38
N THR A 142 8.24 -11.37 -4.20
CA THR A 142 7.64 -12.69 -4.06
C THR A 142 6.18 -12.69 -4.55
N ALA A 143 5.44 -11.63 -4.29
CA ALA A 143 4.07 -11.48 -4.76
C ALA A 143 3.98 -11.31 -6.29
N ILE A 144 5.01 -10.76 -6.94
CA ILE A 144 5.07 -10.67 -8.39
C ILE A 144 5.40 -12.03 -9.01
N LEU A 145 6.33 -12.80 -8.40
CA LEU A 145 6.78 -14.10 -8.93
C LEU A 145 5.76 -15.21 -8.74
N TYR A 146 5.19 -15.33 -7.56
CA TYR A 146 4.31 -16.45 -7.17
C TYR A 146 2.84 -16.07 -7.10
N GLY A 147 2.54 -14.79 -7.30
CA GLY A 147 1.19 -14.26 -7.13
C GLY A 147 0.90 -13.81 -5.69
N LYS A 148 -0.13 -12.99 -5.53
CA LYS A 148 -0.46 -12.36 -4.23
C LYS A 148 -1.12 -13.32 -3.24
N ARG A 149 -1.95 -14.25 -3.71
CA ARG A 149 -2.71 -15.17 -2.85
C ARG A 149 -1.84 -16.01 -1.91
N PRO A 150 -0.79 -16.74 -2.41
CA PRO A 150 0.06 -17.53 -1.53
C PRO A 150 0.84 -16.66 -0.55
N VAL A 151 1.25 -15.46 -0.94
CA VAL A 151 1.99 -14.54 -0.05
C VAL A 151 1.12 -14.10 1.12
N TYR A 152 -0.15 -13.76 0.88
CA TYR A 152 -1.10 -13.45 1.96
C TYR A 152 -1.33 -14.64 2.89
N LEU A 153 -1.52 -15.86 2.35
CA LEU A 153 -1.75 -17.05 3.16
C LEU A 153 -0.55 -17.40 4.03
N VAL A 154 0.64 -17.38 3.46
CA VAL A 154 1.89 -17.60 4.24
C VAL A 154 2.05 -16.51 5.29
N GLY A 155 1.79 -15.25 4.95
CA GLY A 155 1.83 -14.12 5.89
C GLY A 155 0.89 -14.32 7.07
N ILE A 156 -0.37 -14.75 6.84
CA ILE A 156 -1.36 -15.01 7.90
C ILE A 156 -0.89 -16.14 8.81
N VAL A 157 -0.41 -17.26 8.26
CA VAL A 157 0.06 -18.39 9.06
C VAL A 157 1.24 -18.00 9.92
N LEU A 158 2.24 -17.32 9.36
CA LEU A 158 3.40 -16.84 10.10
C LEU A 158 2.99 -15.79 11.17
N PHE A 159 2.00 -14.97 10.87
CA PHE A 159 1.46 -13.99 11.81
C PHE A 159 0.82 -14.67 13.03
N ILE A 160 -0.02 -15.68 12.82
CA ILE A 160 -0.65 -16.44 13.91
C ILE A 160 0.43 -17.12 14.77
N ILE A 161 1.41 -17.79 14.16
CA ILE A 161 2.51 -18.44 14.88
C ILE A 161 3.28 -17.41 15.71
N SER A 162 3.59 -16.26 15.14
CA SER A 162 4.32 -15.19 15.84
C SER A 162 3.50 -14.58 16.98
N ALA A 163 2.17 -14.45 16.83
CA ALA A 163 1.28 -13.95 17.87
C ALA A 163 1.25 -14.91 19.06
N VAL A 164 1.09 -16.20 18.82
CA VAL A 164 1.16 -17.24 19.86
C VAL A 164 2.52 -17.21 20.54
N TRP A 165 3.60 -17.07 19.78
CA TRP A 165 4.96 -16.94 20.37
C TRP A 165 5.06 -15.70 21.28
N CYS A 166 4.55 -14.54 20.84
CA CYS A 166 4.53 -13.34 21.70
C CYS A 166 3.74 -13.56 22.99
N ALA A 167 2.58 -14.25 22.94
CA ALA A 167 1.77 -14.55 24.13
C ALA A 167 2.49 -15.46 25.13
N LEU A 168 3.23 -16.46 24.62
CA LEU A 168 3.93 -17.47 25.43
C LEU A 168 5.35 -17.07 25.81
N SER A 169 5.84 -15.88 25.42
CA SER A 169 7.24 -15.47 25.65
C SER A 169 7.60 -15.47 27.16
N PRO A 170 8.59 -16.27 27.59
CA PRO A 170 9.02 -16.30 28.99
C PRO A 170 9.95 -15.13 29.34
N ASN A 171 10.76 -14.67 28.41
CA ASN A 171 11.79 -13.65 28.59
C ASN A 171 11.60 -12.46 27.64
N TYR A 172 12.13 -11.29 28.05
CA TYR A 172 12.13 -10.08 27.22
C TYR A 172 12.80 -10.31 25.84
N ALA A 173 13.95 -11.03 25.79
CA ALA A 173 14.64 -11.33 24.52
C ALA A 173 13.74 -12.16 23.56
N SER A 174 13.01 -13.15 24.09
CA SER A 174 12.06 -13.94 23.31
C SER A 174 10.93 -13.07 22.76
N LEU A 175 10.41 -12.14 23.54
CA LEU A 175 9.38 -11.19 23.09
C LEU A 175 9.91 -10.29 21.95
N VAL A 176 11.13 -9.79 22.07
CA VAL A 176 11.78 -8.97 21.04
C VAL A 176 11.89 -9.72 19.72
N VAL A 177 12.43 -10.94 19.75
CA VAL A 177 12.58 -11.77 18.54
C VAL A 177 11.23 -12.09 17.93
N ALA A 178 10.24 -12.51 18.74
CA ALA A 178 8.90 -12.79 18.29
C ALA A 178 8.24 -11.57 17.64
N ARG A 179 8.49 -10.35 18.16
CA ARG A 179 8.00 -9.11 17.57
C ARG A 179 8.62 -8.78 16.22
N ILE A 180 9.91 -9.06 16.01
CA ILE A 180 10.58 -8.89 14.72
C ILE A 180 9.95 -9.85 13.69
N PHE A 181 9.79 -11.13 14.04
CA PHE A 181 9.13 -12.12 13.17
C PHE A 181 7.68 -11.77 12.87
N MET A 182 6.95 -11.25 13.86
CA MET A 182 5.59 -10.76 13.67
C MET A 182 5.54 -9.60 12.67
N GLY A 183 6.52 -8.66 12.73
CA GLY A 183 6.66 -7.58 11.76
C GLY A 183 6.90 -8.11 10.34
N LEU A 184 7.83 -9.06 10.18
CA LEU A 184 8.07 -9.73 8.89
C LEU A 184 6.80 -10.40 8.34
N ALA A 185 6.05 -11.09 9.18
CA ALA A 185 4.83 -11.81 8.81
C ALA A 185 3.69 -10.89 8.39
N VAL A 186 3.59 -9.70 8.99
CA VAL A 186 2.56 -8.69 8.69
C VAL A 186 2.89 -7.85 7.46
N SER A 187 4.12 -7.86 6.98
CA SER A 187 4.57 -7.01 5.88
C SER A 187 3.68 -7.04 4.62
N PRO A 188 3.06 -8.17 4.18
CA PRO A 188 2.15 -8.17 3.04
C PRO A 188 0.91 -7.29 3.24
N VAL A 189 0.51 -7.06 4.50
CA VAL A 189 -0.65 -6.21 4.87
C VAL A 189 -0.42 -4.74 4.51
N GLU A 190 0.78 -4.25 4.60
CA GLU A 190 1.11 -2.85 4.33
C GLU A 190 1.47 -2.60 2.86
N CYS A 191 2.15 -3.54 2.19
CA CYS A 191 2.71 -3.29 0.86
C CYS A 191 1.83 -3.76 -0.32
N LEU A 192 1.01 -4.80 -0.16
CA LEU A 192 0.28 -5.41 -1.27
C LEU A 192 -1.16 -4.92 -1.50
N PRO A 193 -1.91 -4.39 -0.51
CA PRO A 193 -3.34 -4.13 -0.69
C PRO A 193 -3.64 -3.09 -1.76
N SER A 194 -2.87 -2.02 -1.85
CA SER A 194 -3.05 -0.98 -2.87
C SER A 194 -2.91 -1.54 -4.29
N ALA A 195 -1.91 -2.40 -4.51
CA ALA A 195 -1.71 -3.11 -5.77
C ALA A 195 -2.82 -4.14 -6.03
N THR A 196 -3.33 -4.81 -4.98
CA THR A 196 -4.43 -5.77 -5.10
C THR A 196 -5.74 -5.07 -5.49
N ILE A 197 -6.04 -3.92 -4.87
CA ILE A 197 -7.21 -3.11 -5.22
C ILE A 197 -7.10 -2.59 -6.66
N ALA A 198 -5.89 -2.22 -7.10
CA ALA A 198 -5.64 -1.76 -8.45
C ALA A 198 -5.90 -2.83 -9.52
N GLU A 199 -5.81 -4.11 -9.20
CA GLU A 199 -6.09 -5.24 -10.10
C GLU A 199 -7.56 -5.67 -10.09
N ILE A 200 -8.27 -5.50 -8.97
CA ILE A 200 -9.67 -5.96 -8.81
C ILE A 200 -10.68 -4.91 -9.29
N PHE A 201 -10.32 -3.62 -9.27
CA PHE A 201 -11.24 -2.53 -9.58
C PHE A 201 -10.78 -1.69 -10.76
N TYR A 202 -11.76 -1.25 -11.55
CA TYR A 202 -11.53 -0.31 -12.65
C TYR A 202 -11.04 1.06 -12.15
N LEU A 203 -10.34 1.77 -13.01
CA LEU A 203 -9.71 3.04 -12.68
C LEU A 203 -10.69 4.07 -12.10
N HIS A 204 -11.89 4.16 -12.64
CA HIS A 204 -12.92 5.10 -12.19
C HIS A 204 -13.50 4.79 -10.80
N GLU A 205 -13.47 3.51 -10.37
CA GLU A 205 -13.94 3.07 -9.05
C GLU A 205 -12.83 3.04 -8.01
N ARG A 206 -11.57 3.00 -8.43
CA ARG A 206 -10.39 2.73 -7.58
C ARG A 206 -10.21 3.74 -6.46
N ALA A 207 -10.42 5.04 -6.73
CA ALA A 207 -10.20 6.10 -5.75
C ALA A 207 -11.08 5.92 -4.50
N TYR A 208 -12.37 5.64 -4.70
CA TYR A 208 -13.31 5.42 -3.61
C TYR A 208 -12.96 4.15 -2.81
N ARG A 209 -12.59 3.06 -3.50
CA ARG A 209 -12.24 1.78 -2.88
C ARG A 209 -10.93 1.86 -2.08
N LEU A 210 -9.93 2.60 -2.56
CA LEU A 210 -8.73 2.92 -1.82
C LEU A 210 -9.03 3.75 -0.57
N GLY A 211 -10.00 4.67 -0.64
CA GLY A 211 -10.48 5.41 0.53
C GLY A 211 -11.04 4.49 1.61
N ILE A 212 -11.90 3.53 1.25
CA ILE A 212 -12.45 2.54 2.20
C ILE A 212 -11.34 1.70 2.83
N TYR A 213 -10.41 1.19 2.03
CA TYR A 213 -9.26 0.44 2.53
C TYR A 213 -8.43 1.26 3.53
N THR A 214 -8.10 2.50 3.18
CA THR A 214 -7.32 3.39 4.03
C THR A 214 -8.05 3.70 5.35
N LEU A 215 -9.36 3.90 5.29
CA LEU A 215 -10.20 4.08 6.47
C LEU A 215 -10.12 2.87 7.41
N LEU A 216 -10.26 1.64 6.87
CA LEU A 216 -10.16 0.40 7.66
C LEU A 216 -8.78 0.23 8.27
N LEU A 217 -7.72 0.48 7.51
CA LEU A 217 -6.34 0.41 8.00
C LEU A 217 -6.09 1.39 9.15
N LEU A 218 -6.50 2.66 8.98
CA LEU A 218 -6.35 3.69 10.02
C LEU A 218 -7.23 3.41 11.23
N SER A 219 -8.44 2.90 11.03
CA SER A 219 -9.32 2.46 12.12
C SER A 219 -8.63 1.38 12.96
N GLY A 220 -7.97 0.41 12.33
CA GLY A 220 -7.19 -0.60 13.04
C GLY A 220 -6.10 0.01 13.92
N LYS A 221 -5.29 0.90 13.35
CA LYS A 221 -4.20 1.57 14.09
C LYS A 221 -4.68 2.41 15.28
N ASN A 222 -5.90 2.94 15.23
CA ASN A 222 -6.44 3.81 16.29
C ASN A 222 -7.39 3.08 17.25
N LEU A 223 -8.23 2.15 16.79
CA LEU A 223 -9.20 1.45 17.62
C LEU A 223 -8.59 0.27 18.39
N ILE A 224 -7.67 -0.47 17.80
CA ILE A 224 -7.07 -1.65 18.44
C ILE A 224 -6.32 -1.28 19.73
N PRO A 225 -5.59 -0.17 19.84
CA PRO A 225 -5.01 0.25 21.12
C PRO A 225 -6.03 0.50 22.22
N LEU A 226 -7.22 1.01 21.89
CA LEU A 226 -8.30 1.21 22.89
C LEU A 226 -8.82 -0.13 23.40
N VAL A 227 -9.09 -1.07 22.50
CA VAL A 227 -9.49 -2.44 22.87
C VAL A 227 -8.38 -3.13 23.67
N SER A 228 -7.14 -2.98 23.23
CA SER A 228 -5.95 -3.49 23.92
C SER A 228 -5.85 -2.93 25.35
N ALA A 229 -6.08 -1.62 25.53
CA ALA A 229 -6.06 -1.00 26.86
C ALA A 229 -7.08 -1.64 27.81
N ALA A 230 -8.30 -1.90 27.33
CA ALA A 230 -9.36 -2.56 28.12
C ALA A 230 -8.97 -4.01 28.48
N ILE A 231 -8.44 -4.78 27.54
CA ILE A 231 -7.96 -6.15 27.77
C ILE A 231 -6.80 -6.16 28.77
N ILE A 232 -5.83 -5.26 28.62
CA ILE A 232 -4.67 -5.16 29.51
C ILE A 232 -5.06 -4.82 30.95
N GLN A 233 -6.11 -4.00 31.14
CA GLN A 233 -6.61 -3.66 32.45
C GLN A 233 -7.30 -4.83 33.15
N GLY A 234 -8.10 -5.60 32.39
CA GLY A 234 -8.91 -6.69 32.96
C GLY A 234 -8.19 -8.04 33.04
N LEU A 235 -7.56 -8.47 31.95
CA LEU A 235 -7.01 -9.83 31.76
C LEU A 235 -5.49 -9.89 31.74
N GLY A 236 -4.83 -8.76 31.50
CA GLY A 236 -3.37 -8.68 31.39
C GLY A 236 -2.88 -8.58 29.94
N TRP A 237 -1.61 -8.15 29.79
CA TRP A 237 -1.04 -7.80 28.49
C TRP A 237 -0.85 -9.00 27.52
N ARG A 238 -0.68 -10.22 28.04
CA ARG A 238 -0.53 -11.43 27.22
C ARG A 238 -1.78 -11.79 26.43
N TRP A 239 -2.96 -11.50 27.02
CA TRP A 239 -4.25 -11.77 26.37
C TRP A 239 -4.51 -10.93 25.13
N VAL A 240 -3.74 -9.89 24.92
CA VAL A 240 -3.85 -9.05 23.72
C VAL A 240 -3.34 -9.76 22.46
N PHE A 241 -2.55 -10.81 22.62
CA PHE A 241 -2.02 -11.62 21.50
C PHE A 241 -2.85 -12.87 21.19
N TRP A 242 -3.82 -13.19 22.05
CA TRP A 242 -4.81 -14.27 21.86
C TRP A 242 -6.07 -13.73 21.18
#